data_ad6048a1fe52f695cf66c52fe5710c25
#
_entry.id   ad6048a1fe52f695cf66c52fe5710c25
#
_cell.length_a   1.000
_cell.length_b   1.000
_cell.length_c   1.000
_cell.angle_alpha   90.00
_cell.angle_beta   90.00
_cell.angle_gamma   90.00
#
_symmetry.space_group_name_H-M   'P 1'
#
loop_
_entity.id
_entity.type
_entity.pdbx_description
1 polymer ?
#
loop_
_entity_poly.entity_id
_entity_poly.type
_entity_poly.pdbx_seq_one_letter_code
_entity_poly.pdbx_strand_id
1 'polypeptide(L)' 'MMEIRRMPIDQAKIIQILNEEDQYFVSCHHRPPRGRESEDVVDNAYARLSRIQSLPYTEVDRIYHEMRCQHAGS' A
#
# COMPACT_ATOMS: atom_id res chain seq x y z
N MET A 1 14.22 -15.40 -29.71
CA MET A 1 12.93 -14.93 -29.34
C MET A 1 12.93 -14.14 -28.05
N MET A 2 12.33 -13.01 -28.11
CA MET A 2 12.30 -12.17 -26.92
C MET A 2 11.12 -12.51 -26.07
N GLU A 3 11.42 -12.84 -24.89
CA GLU A 3 10.39 -13.02 -23.91
C GLU A 3 10.10 -11.68 -23.29
N ILE A 4 8.85 -11.27 -23.34
CA ILE A 4 8.48 -10.05 -22.66
C ILE A 4 8.39 -10.36 -21.18
N ARG A 5 9.37 -9.92 -20.46
CA ARG A 5 9.32 -10.07 -19.03
C ARG A 5 8.48 -8.99 -18.45
N ARG A 6 7.35 -9.37 -17.93
CA ARG A 6 6.68 -8.46 -17.05
C ARG A 6 7.45 -8.41 -15.77
N MET A 7 7.84 -7.23 -15.39
CA MET A 7 8.42 -7.07 -14.07
C MET A 7 7.36 -7.50 -13.06
N PRO A 8 7.70 -8.43 -12.18
CA PRO A 8 6.74 -8.79 -11.14
C PRO A 8 6.45 -7.58 -10.27
N ILE A 9 5.23 -7.53 -9.75
CA ILE A 9 4.87 -6.48 -8.81
C ILE A 9 5.74 -6.63 -7.59
N ASP A 10 6.44 -5.57 -7.24
CA ASP A 10 7.34 -5.58 -6.11
C ASP A 10 6.55 -5.37 -4.83
N GLN A 11 6.20 -6.45 -4.17
CA GLN A 11 5.42 -6.38 -2.93
C GLN A 11 6.16 -5.65 -1.82
N ALA A 12 7.47 -5.80 -1.77
CA ALA A 12 8.26 -5.09 -0.76
C ALA A 12 8.12 -3.58 -0.94
N LYS A 13 8.08 -3.12 -2.18
CA LYS A 13 7.90 -1.71 -2.47
C LYS A 13 6.51 -1.24 -2.09
N ILE A 14 5.51 -2.07 -2.35
CA ILE A 14 4.13 -1.75 -1.97
C ILE A 14 4.03 -1.59 -0.46
N ILE A 15 4.59 -2.55 0.27
CA ILE A 15 4.56 -2.53 1.73
C ILE A 15 5.29 -1.30 2.26
N GLN A 16 6.43 -0.98 1.68
CA GLN A 16 7.21 0.17 2.09
C GLN A 16 6.40 1.46 1.95
N ILE A 17 5.78 1.65 0.79
CA ILE A 17 5.05 2.88 0.53
C ILE A 17 3.78 2.95 1.39
N LEU A 18 3.10 1.82 1.57
CA LEU A 18 1.95 1.79 2.46
C LEU A 18 2.33 2.14 3.89
N ASN A 19 3.46 1.61 4.36
CA ASN A 19 3.95 1.95 5.69
C ASN A 19 4.26 3.44 5.81
N GLU A 20 4.86 4.02 4.79
CA GLU A 20 5.18 5.44 4.81
C GLU A 20 3.92 6.29 4.93
N GLU A 21 2.90 5.96 4.13
CA GLU A 21 1.64 6.69 4.17
C GLU A 21 0.92 6.51 5.50
N ASP A 22 0.93 5.29 6.01
CA ASP A 22 0.31 4.99 7.28
C ASP A 22 1.00 5.75 8.42
N GLN A 23 2.32 5.75 8.43
CA GLN A 23 3.10 6.45 9.44
C GLN A 23 2.91 7.95 9.36
N TYR A 24 2.79 8.48 8.16
CA TYR A 24 2.52 9.88 7.98
C TYR A 24 1.17 10.24 8.60
N PHE A 25 0.17 9.41 8.37
CA PHE A 25 -1.15 9.62 8.96
C PHE A 25 -1.08 9.62 10.48
N VAL A 26 -0.41 8.61 11.05
CA VAL A 26 -0.26 8.51 12.51
C VAL A 26 0.46 9.73 13.05
N SER A 27 1.48 10.19 12.34
CA SER A 27 2.24 11.36 12.76
C SER A 27 1.37 12.62 12.82
N CYS A 28 0.43 12.74 11.87
CA CYS A 28 -0.44 13.92 11.80
C CYS A 28 -1.61 13.85 12.77
N HIS A 29 -2.13 12.66 13.00
CA HIS A 29 -3.38 12.49 13.75
C HIS A 29 -3.19 11.86 15.12
N HIS A 30 -2.01 11.32 15.38
CA HIS A 30 -1.66 10.65 16.64
C HIS A 30 -2.55 9.45 16.93
N ARG A 31 -3.04 8.81 15.86
CA ARG A 31 -3.83 7.60 15.95
C ARG A 31 -3.82 6.90 14.58
N PRO A 32 -4.10 5.58 14.54
CA PRO A 32 -4.14 4.89 13.25
C PRO A 32 -5.36 5.28 12.44
N PRO A 33 -5.30 5.12 11.11
CA PRO A 33 -6.44 5.42 10.25
C PRO A 33 -7.59 4.45 10.49
N ARG A 34 -8.81 4.94 10.32
CA ARG A 34 -10.03 4.16 10.51
C ARG A 34 -10.99 4.43 9.37
N GLY A 35 -11.71 3.40 8.93
CA GLY A 35 -12.73 3.54 7.92
C GLY A 35 -12.22 4.23 6.69
N ARG A 36 -12.80 5.35 6.33
CA ARG A 36 -12.43 6.09 5.13
C ARG A 36 -10.99 6.56 5.14
N GLU A 37 -10.46 6.79 6.32
CA GLU A 37 -9.07 7.22 6.43
C GLU A 37 -8.12 6.14 5.93
N SER A 38 -8.48 4.89 6.14
CA SER A 38 -7.70 3.77 5.59
C SER A 38 -7.71 3.81 4.07
N GLU A 39 -8.85 4.15 3.47
CA GLU A 39 -8.95 4.25 2.03
C GLU A 39 -8.07 5.38 1.50
N ASP A 40 -8.02 6.49 2.23
CA ASP A 40 -7.15 7.60 1.83
C ASP A 40 -5.69 7.19 1.83
N VAL A 41 -5.27 6.40 2.81
CA VAL A 41 -3.90 5.89 2.87
C VAL A 41 -3.62 5.02 1.64
N VAL A 42 -4.54 4.12 1.32
CA VAL A 42 -4.37 3.24 0.16
C VAL A 42 -4.36 4.06 -1.13
N ASP A 43 -5.26 5.03 -1.25
CA ASP A 43 -5.33 5.88 -2.44
C ASP A 43 -4.02 6.63 -2.67
N ASN A 44 -3.48 7.21 -1.62
CA ASN A 44 -2.22 7.94 -1.72
C ASN A 44 -1.06 7.02 -2.08
N ALA A 45 -1.04 5.84 -1.47
CA ALA A 45 0.00 4.86 -1.78
C ALA A 45 -0.13 4.40 -3.23
N TYR A 46 -1.35 4.14 -3.67
CA TYR A 46 -1.58 3.72 -5.04
C TYR A 46 -1.12 4.78 -6.04
N ALA A 47 -1.41 6.05 -5.76
CA ALA A 47 -0.98 7.13 -6.65
C ALA A 47 0.54 7.18 -6.76
N ARG A 48 1.25 6.95 -5.67
CA ARG A 48 2.71 6.91 -5.70
C ARG A 48 3.22 5.69 -6.45
N LEU A 49 2.62 4.55 -6.18
CA LEU A 49 3.06 3.29 -6.79
C LEU A 49 2.80 3.24 -8.28
N SER A 50 1.69 3.82 -8.74
CA SER A 50 1.34 3.78 -10.14
C SER A 50 2.32 4.58 -11.00
N ARG A 51 3.11 5.45 -10.40
CA ARG A 51 4.18 6.16 -11.11
C ARG A 51 5.41 5.30 -11.30
N ILE A 52 5.55 4.26 -10.50
CA ILE A 52 6.73 3.41 -10.52
C ILE A 52 6.45 2.14 -11.31
N GLN A 53 5.27 1.56 -11.12
CA GLN A 53 4.93 0.31 -11.76
C GLN A 53 3.42 0.26 -11.98
N SER A 54 3.05 -0.54 -12.97
CA SER A 54 1.63 -0.73 -13.29
C SER A 54 1.09 -1.85 -12.43
N LEU A 55 0.06 -1.54 -11.64
CA LEU A 55 -0.55 -2.53 -10.78
C LEU A 55 -2.01 -2.14 -10.53
N PRO A 56 -2.88 -3.12 -10.24
CA PRO A 56 -4.28 -2.79 -9.96
C PRO A 56 -4.43 -2.26 -8.54
N TYR A 57 -5.39 -1.36 -8.37
CA TYR A 57 -5.70 -0.79 -7.07
C TYR A 57 -6.03 -1.88 -6.05
N THR A 58 -6.73 -2.92 -6.48
CA THR A 58 -7.16 -4.00 -5.59
C THR A 58 -5.98 -4.71 -4.94
N GLU A 59 -4.85 -4.77 -5.64
CA GLU A 59 -3.67 -5.41 -5.07
C GLU A 59 -3.10 -4.60 -3.90
N VAL A 60 -3.04 -3.29 -4.08
CA VAL A 60 -2.56 -2.40 -3.01
C VAL A 60 -3.50 -2.48 -1.81
N ASP A 61 -4.80 -2.44 -2.07
CA ASP A 61 -5.80 -2.51 -1.02
C ASP A 61 -5.71 -3.84 -0.25
N ARG A 62 -5.57 -4.94 -0.98
CA ARG A 62 -5.45 -6.26 -0.36
C ARG A 62 -4.23 -6.34 0.55
N ILE A 63 -3.11 -5.85 0.06
CA ILE A 63 -1.87 -5.90 0.85
C ILE A 63 -2.00 -5.05 2.10
N TYR A 64 -2.62 -3.89 1.98
CA TYR A 64 -2.81 -3.02 3.14
C TYR A 64 -3.67 -3.70 4.20
N HIS A 65 -4.75 -4.35 3.78
CA HIS A 65 -5.61 -5.06 4.74
C HIS A 65 -4.87 -6.21 5.41
N GLU A 66 -4.04 -6.93 4.66
CA GLU A 66 -3.25 -8.00 5.23
C GLU A 66 -2.27 -7.48 6.27
N MET A 67 -1.64 -6.35 5.99
CA MET A 67 -0.71 -5.74 6.93
C MET A 67 -1.41 -5.40 8.24
N ARG A 68 -2.59 -4.82 8.14
CA ARG A 68 -3.33 -4.42 9.32
C ARG A 68 -3.82 -5.62 10.11
N CYS A 69 -4.25 -6.67 9.43
CA CYS A 69 -4.68 -7.88 10.10
C CYS A 69 -3.55 -8.53 10.88
N GLN A 70 -2.34 -8.52 10.31
CA GLN A 70 -1.19 -9.08 11.02
C GLN A 70 -0.89 -8.29 12.29
N HIS A 71 -0.99 -6.98 12.22
CA HIS A 71 -0.77 -6.16 13.40
C HIS A 71 -1.86 -6.36 14.44
N ALA A 72 -3.09 -6.49 14.00
CA ALA A 72 -4.22 -6.67 14.90
C ALA A 72 -4.21 -8.05 15.57
N GLY A 73 -3.64 -9.02 14.88
CA GLY A 73 -3.63 -10.39 15.38
C GLY A 73 -2.50 -10.71 16.33
N SER A 74 -1.60 -9.78 16.55
CA SER A 74 -0.44 -10.06 17.41
C SER A 74 -0.70 -9.75 18.87
#